data_0226b65b1cf00b56628d5eac4d38036b
#
_entry.id   0226b65b1cf00b56628d5eac4d38036b
#
_cell.length_a   1.000
_cell.length_b   1.000
_cell.length_c   1.000
_cell.angle_alpha   90.00
_cell.angle_beta   90.00
_cell.angle_gamma   90.00
#
_symmetry.space_group_name_H-M   'P 1'
#
loop_
_entity.id
_entity.type
_entity.pdbx_description
1 polymer ?
#
loop_
_entity_poly.entity_id
_entity_poly.type
_entity_poly.pdbx_seq_one_letter_code
_entity_poly.pdbx_strand_id
1 'polypeptide(L)'
;RMRSPRPPIPEHRRLVLVFGDRLTLSALAIAEPIQPSLVGAATTEDEGVDLVLRAQPDLLICSSDLETGYGPVLLKCVKTELPTCQLLIVLERETKALVREALDAFADGVIFKSSLGTGRGDLIGALHTLADGGVYYPAEIRRLAAAAPQPDLPPLVEELTQRELDVAAAVARGLKNNAIADLLGISLETVKTHVGNAMDKLGARDRTQMAVTALLYGLIDPLEP
;
A
#
# COMPACT_ATOMS: atom_id res chain seq x y z
N ARG A 1 31.21 2.37 14.62
CA ARG A 1 30.22 3.46 14.47
C ARG A 1 28.90 2.79 14.12
N MET A 2 27.97 2.70 15.07
CA MET A 2 26.59 2.29 14.81
C MET A 2 25.99 3.33 13.84
N ARG A 3 25.56 2.89 12.66
CA ARG A 3 24.75 3.75 11.77
C ARG A 3 23.44 4.02 12.49
N SER A 4 23.10 5.30 12.67
CA SER A 4 21.75 5.67 13.13
C SER A 4 20.74 4.99 12.23
N PRO A 5 19.65 4.42 12.80
CA PRO A 5 18.61 3.82 11.98
C PRO A 5 18.10 4.86 10.98
N ARG A 6 17.94 4.46 9.73
CA ARG A 6 17.40 5.34 8.66
C ARG A 6 16.00 5.78 9.07
N PRO A 7 15.68 7.07 8.99
CA PRO A 7 14.32 7.52 9.31
C PRO A 7 13.30 6.83 8.39
N PRO A 8 12.15 6.41 8.90
CA PRO A 8 11.12 5.69 8.14
C PRO A 8 10.53 6.52 7.00
N ILE A 9 10.54 7.84 7.13
CA ILE A 9 10.16 8.78 6.07
C ILE A 9 11.36 9.68 5.78
N PRO A 10 11.81 9.79 4.53
CA PRO A 10 12.84 10.76 4.16
C PRO A 10 12.42 12.20 4.45
N GLU A 11 13.29 13.03 4.98
CA GLU A 11 13.02 14.40 5.45
C GLU A 11 12.40 15.33 4.38
N HIS A 12 12.55 15.02 3.11
CA HIS A 12 12.03 15.83 2.00
C HIS A 12 10.64 15.37 1.53
N ARG A 13 10.08 14.28 2.09
CA ARG A 13 8.75 13.79 1.70
C ARG A 13 7.65 14.61 2.36
N ARG A 14 6.61 14.88 1.58
CA ARG A 14 5.41 15.59 2.01
C ARG A 14 4.31 14.57 2.33
N LEU A 15 3.78 14.63 3.53
CA LEU A 15 2.80 13.69 4.03
C LEU A 15 1.50 14.42 4.44
N VAL A 16 0.36 13.84 4.06
CA VAL A 16 -0.98 14.28 4.49
C VAL A 16 -1.62 13.17 5.32
N LEU A 17 -2.32 13.55 6.39
CA LEU A 17 -3.13 12.66 7.22
C LEU A 17 -4.62 12.97 7.03
N VAL A 18 -5.46 11.93 6.87
CA VAL A 18 -6.93 12.10 6.84
C VAL A 18 -7.57 11.01 7.73
N PHE A 19 -8.06 11.39 8.91
CA PHE A 19 -8.62 10.47 9.90
C PHE A 19 -9.87 11.04 10.53
N GLY A 20 -10.97 10.29 10.56
CA GLY A 20 -12.20 10.69 11.22
C GLY A 20 -12.07 10.72 12.74
N ASP A 21 -11.24 9.84 13.32
CA ASP A 21 -10.93 9.86 14.76
C ASP A 21 -9.85 10.92 15.06
N ARG A 22 -10.27 12.03 15.66
CA ARG A 22 -9.39 13.17 15.99
C ARG A 22 -8.30 12.81 17.00
N LEU A 23 -8.53 11.83 17.86
CA LEU A 23 -7.50 11.39 18.82
C LEU A 23 -6.37 10.67 18.09
N THR A 24 -6.71 9.72 17.21
CA THR A 24 -5.73 9.02 16.37
C THR A 24 -5.01 10.03 15.47
N LEU A 25 -5.73 10.96 14.84
CA LEU A 25 -5.14 12.01 14.00
C LEU A 25 -4.10 12.83 14.77
N SER A 26 -4.46 13.30 15.97
CA SER A 26 -3.56 14.09 16.82
C SER A 26 -2.34 13.30 17.26
N ALA A 27 -2.52 12.03 17.64
CA ALA A 27 -1.42 11.17 18.06
C ALA A 27 -0.42 10.91 16.91
N LEU A 28 -0.92 10.68 15.70
CA LEU A 28 -0.08 10.47 14.52
C LEU A 28 0.62 11.77 14.09
N ALA A 29 -0.06 12.91 14.18
CA ALA A 29 0.49 14.20 13.78
C ALA A 29 1.71 14.64 14.61
N ILE A 30 1.80 14.23 15.87
CA ILE A 30 2.94 14.51 16.75
C ILE A 30 3.97 13.38 16.81
N ALA A 31 3.70 12.24 16.19
CA ALA A 31 4.62 11.10 16.17
C ALA A 31 5.90 11.44 15.40
N GLU A 32 7.06 11.17 16.00
CA GLU A 32 8.37 11.51 15.44
C GLU A 32 8.58 11.04 13.98
N PRO A 33 8.16 9.83 13.57
CA PRO A 33 8.37 9.42 12.18
C PRO A 33 7.50 10.17 11.16
N ILE A 34 6.44 10.86 11.60
CA ILE A 34 5.44 11.52 10.73
C ILE A 34 5.58 13.05 10.77
N GLN A 35 5.70 13.60 11.97
CA GLN A 35 5.66 15.04 12.25
C GLN A 35 6.60 15.87 11.36
N PRO A 36 7.86 15.48 11.09
CA PRO A 36 8.77 16.29 10.25
C PRO A 36 8.34 16.40 8.78
N SER A 37 7.54 15.43 8.30
CA SER A 37 7.07 15.35 6.90
C SER A 37 5.64 15.84 6.72
N LEU A 38 4.91 16.08 7.82
CA LEU A 38 3.49 16.43 7.80
C LEU A 38 3.27 17.83 7.22
N VAL A 39 2.50 17.91 6.13
CA VAL A 39 2.14 19.19 5.46
C VAL A 39 0.68 19.57 5.65
N GLY A 40 -0.14 18.67 6.20
CA GLY A 40 -1.53 18.96 6.50
C GLY A 40 -2.28 17.75 7.03
N ALA A 41 -3.43 18.04 7.65
CA ALA A 41 -4.32 17.03 8.21
C ALA A 41 -5.79 17.45 8.01
N ALA A 42 -6.67 16.46 7.80
CA ALA A 42 -8.11 16.65 7.62
C ALA A 42 -8.89 15.52 8.30
N THR A 43 -10.21 15.70 8.45
CA THR A 43 -11.08 14.71 9.10
C THR A 43 -12.18 14.19 8.18
N THR A 44 -12.41 14.86 7.05
CA THR A 44 -13.45 14.50 6.07
C THR A 44 -12.86 14.16 4.71
N GLU A 45 -13.64 13.50 3.87
CA GLU A 45 -13.26 13.16 2.50
C GLU A 45 -13.00 14.42 1.66
N ASP A 46 -13.94 15.37 1.66
CA ASP A 46 -13.84 16.60 0.85
C ASP A 46 -12.62 17.43 1.24
N GLU A 47 -12.41 17.67 2.54
CA GLU A 47 -11.20 18.36 3.04
C GLU A 47 -9.92 17.62 2.65
N GLY A 48 -9.95 16.27 2.69
CA GLY A 48 -8.84 15.42 2.30
C GLY A 48 -8.47 15.57 0.84
N VAL A 49 -9.45 15.54 -0.08
CA VAL A 49 -9.26 15.77 -1.50
C VAL A 49 -8.67 17.15 -1.75
N ASP A 50 -9.30 18.19 -1.22
CA ASP A 50 -8.84 19.57 -1.36
C ASP A 50 -7.41 19.78 -0.86
N LEU A 51 -7.10 19.16 0.27
CA LEU A 51 -5.77 19.23 0.88
C LEU A 51 -4.72 18.54 0.01
N VAL A 52 -5.00 17.34 -0.49
CA VAL A 52 -4.10 16.58 -1.37
C VAL A 52 -3.85 17.37 -2.67
N LEU A 53 -4.88 17.90 -3.30
CA LEU A 53 -4.74 18.66 -4.54
C LEU A 53 -3.90 19.92 -4.35
N ARG A 54 -4.03 20.61 -3.23
CA ARG A 54 -3.22 21.82 -2.91
C ARG A 54 -1.80 21.47 -2.47
N ALA A 55 -1.65 20.47 -1.62
CA ALA A 55 -0.36 20.14 -1.03
C ALA A 55 0.51 19.26 -1.93
N GLN A 56 -0.07 18.53 -2.90
CA GLN A 56 0.65 17.59 -3.77
C GLN A 56 1.60 16.68 -2.96
N PRO A 57 1.08 15.89 -1.99
CA PRO A 57 1.93 15.07 -1.12
C PRO A 57 2.52 13.88 -1.86
N ASP A 58 3.65 13.39 -1.35
CA ASP A 58 4.25 12.12 -1.78
C ASP A 58 3.56 10.91 -1.14
N LEU A 59 2.93 11.11 0.03
CA LEU A 59 2.27 10.06 0.81
C LEU A 59 0.99 10.60 1.45
N LEU A 60 -0.12 9.90 1.24
CA LEU A 60 -1.36 10.05 1.98
C LEU A 60 -1.51 8.87 2.94
N ILE A 61 -1.74 9.14 4.22
CA ILE A 61 -2.18 8.14 5.18
C ILE A 61 -3.60 8.48 5.59
N CYS A 62 -4.56 7.59 5.38
CA CYS A 62 -5.94 7.83 5.76
C CYS A 62 -6.55 6.65 6.52
N SER A 63 -7.59 6.93 7.30
CA SER A 63 -8.46 5.93 7.90
C SER A 63 -9.53 5.48 6.91
N SER A 64 -10.02 4.24 7.05
CA SER A 64 -11.20 3.78 6.29
C SER A 64 -12.46 4.58 6.64
N ASP A 65 -12.61 4.97 7.90
CA ASP A 65 -13.78 5.70 8.40
C ASP A 65 -13.40 7.16 8.67
N LEU A 66 -14.10 8.09 8.02
CA LEU A 66 -13.91 9.54 8.14
C LEU A 66 -15.10 10.18 8.90
N GLU A 67 -14.96 11.40 9.38
CA GLU A 67 -16.10 12.13 10.02
C GLU A 67 -17.26 12.30 9.03
N THR A 68 -16.92 12.59 7.77
CA THR A 68 -17.86 12.62 6.64
C THR A 68 -17.14 12.06 5.42
N GLY A 69 -17.79 11.14 4.70
CA GLY A 69 -17.21 10.44 3.57
C GLY A 69 -16.55 9.12 3.96
N TYR A 70 -15.72 8.58 3.07
CA TYR A 70 -15.19 7.23 3.18
C TYR A 70 -13.77 7.11 2.64
N GLY A 71 -12.84 6.53 3.42
CA GLY A 71 -11.43 6.44 3.07
C GLY A 71 -11.14 5.77 1.73
N PRO A 72 -11.71 4.61 1.39
CA PRO A 72 -11.53 3.99 0.07
C PRO A 72 -11.98 4.84 -1.11
N VAL A 73 -13.00 5.69 -0.94
CA VAL A 73 -13.43 6.65 -1.98
C VAL A 73 -12.41 7.76 -2.14
N LEU A 74 -11.93 8.32 -1.02
CA LEU A 74 -10.84 9.29 -1.02
C LEU A 74 -9.60 8.73 -1.76
N LEU A 75 -9.20 7.50 -1.48
CA LEU A 75 -8.05 6.87 -2.17
C LEU A 75 -8.25 6.80 -3.68
N LYS A 76 -9.43 6.37 -4.15
CA LYS A 76 -9.74 6.29 -5.59
C LYS A 76 -9.65 7.66 -6.26
N CYS A 77 -10.19 8.69 -5.61
CA CYS A 77 -10.10 10.06 -6.09
C CYS A 77 -8.63 10.52 -6.18
N VAL A 78 -7.87 10.35 -5.11
CA VAL A 78 -6.45 10.73 -5.08
C VAL A 78 -5.63 9.96 -6.12
N LYS A 79 -5.86 8.65 -6.28
CA LYS A 79 -5.13 7.84 -7.28
C LYS A 79 -5.42 8.31 -8.71
N THR A 80 -6.59 8.86 -8.96
CA THR A 80 -6.97 9.43 -10.27
C THR A 80 -6.31 10.80 -10.51
N GLU A 81 -6.37 11.69 -9.52
CA GLU A 81 -5.91 13.06 -9.63
C GLU A 81 -4.40 13.22 -9.45
N LEU A 82 -3.80 12.38 -8.60
CA LEU A 82 -2.38 12.38 -8.26
C LEU A 82 -1.82 10.95 -8.24
N PRO A 83 -1.64 10.29 -9.41
CA PRO A 83 -1.22 8.89 -9.51
C PRO A 83 0.13 8.57 -8.85
N THR A 84 0.99 9.58 -8.69
CA THR A 84 2.31 9.44 -8.07
C THR A 84 2.28 9.43 -6.54
N CYS A 85 1.16 9.87 -5.93
CA CYS A 85 0.99 9.84 -4.49
C CYS A 85 0.87 8.39 -4.00
N GLN A 86 1.68 8.02 -3.04
CA GLN A 86 1.55 6.73 -2.38
C GLN A 86 0.43 6.77 -1.35
N LEU A 87 -0.31 5.67 -1.25
CA LEU A 87 -1.53 5.59 -0.47
C LEU A 87 -1.42 4.50 0.60
N LEU A 88 -1.43 4.90 1.88
CA LEU A 88 -1.51 4.00 3.02
C LEU A 88 -2.88 4.15 3.69
N ILE A 89 -3.64 3.06 3.76
CA ILE A 89 -4.92 3.05 4.46
C ILE A 89 -4.83 2.26 5.77
N VAL A 90 -5.41 2.85 6.82
CA VAL A 90 -5.58 2.26 8.13
C VAL A 90 -7.04 1.83 8.28
N LEU A 91 -7.27 0.53 8.35
CA LEU A 91 -8.60 -0.06 8.42
C LEU A 91 -9.09 -0.13 9.87
N GLU A 92 -10.27 0.42 10.13
CA GLU A 92 -10.90 0.38 11.46
C GLU A 92 -11.43 -1.01 11.84
N ARG A 93 -11.74 -1.84 10.83
CA ARG A 93 -12.31 -3.17 11.01
C ARG A 93 -11.56 -4.21 10.18
N GLU A 94 -11.37 -5.40 10.75
CA GLU A 94 -10.65 -6.53 10.16
C GLU A 94 -11.57 -7.43 9.31
N THR A 95 -12.25 -6.85 8.32
CA THR A 95 -13.17 -7.58 7.46
C THR A 95 -12.64 -7.77 6.05
N LYS A 96 -13.00 -8.90 5.42
CA LYS A 96 -12.65 -9.20 4.02
C LYS A 96 -13.16 -8.12 3.07
N ALA A 97 -14.38 -7.61 3.31
CA ALA A 97 -14.99 -6.59 2.47
C ALA A 97 -14.15 -5.30 2.49
N LEU A 98 -13.75 -4.83 3.67
CA LEU A 98 -12.99 -3.60 3.80
C LEU A 98 -11.56 -3.74 3.25
N VAL A 99 -10.91 -4.89 3.46
CA VAL A 99 -9.62 -5.19 2.83
C VAL A 99 -9.76 -5.16 1.31
N ARG A 100 -10.83 -5.77 0.78
CA ARG A 100 -11.12 -5.76 -0.66
C ARG A 100 -11.29 -4.33 -1.19
N GLU A 101 -12.10 -3.51 -0.54
CA GLU A 101 -12.35 -2.12 -0.94
C GLU A 101 -11.06 -1.29 -0.95
N ALA A 102 -10.17 -1.50 0.04
CA ALA A 102 -8.86 -0.85 0.08
C ALA A 102 -7.96 -1.26 -1.09
N LEU A 103 -7.95 -2.55 -1.42
CA LEU A 103 -7.19 -3.07 -2.57
C LEU A 103 -7.79 -2.61 -3.90
N ASP A 104 -9.11 -2.61 -4.05
CA ASP A 104 -9.81 -2.09 -5.24
C ASP A 104 -9.59 -0.57 -5.44
N ALA A 105 -9.19 0.14 -4.38
CA ALA A 105 -8.76 1.53 -4.44
C ALA A 105 -7.26 1.67 -4.75
N PHE A 106 -6.56 0.57 -5.02
CA PHE A 106 -5.11 0.53 -5.28
C PHE A 106 -4.26 1.18 -4.19
N ALA A 107 -4.61 0.93 -2.92
CA ALA A 107 -3.77 1.34 -1.80
C ALA A 107 -2.39 0.67 -1.90
N ASP A 108 -1.32 1.45 -1.81
CA ASP A 108 0.06 0.94 -1.82
C ASP A 108 0.42 0.23 -0.51
N GLY A 109 -0.27 0.58 0.57
CA GLY A 109 -0.17 -0.08 1.86
C GLY A 109 -1.53 -0.19 2.54
N VAL A 110 -1.75 -1.33 3.22
CA VAL A 110 -2.95 -1.59 4.03
C VAL A 110 -2.52 -2.14 5.38
N ILE A 111 -2.95 -1.50 6.45
CA ILE A 111 -2.74 -1.96 7.83
C ILE A 111 -4.04 -1.86 8.64
N PHE A 112 -4.13 -2.63 9.73
CA PHE A 112 -5.24 -2.50 10.66
C PHE A 112 -4.94 -1.47 11.75
N LYS A 113 -5.96 -0.74 12.18
CA LYS A 113 -5.85 0.18 13.33
C LYS A 113 -5.42 -0.55 14.59
N SER A 114 -5.90 -1.78 14.79
CA SER A 114 -5.51 -2.64 15.90
C SER A 114 -4.01 -2.94 15.97
N SER A 115 -3.28 -2.82 14.86
CA SER A 115 -1.82 -2.99 14.83
C SER A 115 -1.04 -1.74 15.24
N LEU A 116 -1.70 -0.57 15.29
CA LEU A 116 -1.06 0.68 15.72
C LEU A 116 -0.71 0.63 17.22
N GLY A 117 0.52 0.98 17.54
CA GLY A 117 0.97 1.03 18.94
C GLY A 117 1.21 -0.32 19.63
N THR A 118 1.04 -1.45 18.93
CA THR A 118 1.24 -2.79 19.50
C THR A 118 2.71 -3.24 19.61
N GLY A 119 3.64 -2.42 19.12
CA GLY A 119 5.05 -2.79 18.98
C GLY A 119 5.36 -3.78 17.84
N ARG A 120 4.36 -4.20 17.08
CA ARG A 120 4.56 -5.05 15.87
C ARG A 120 5.26 -4.30 14.73
N GLY A 121 5.26 -2.96 14.78
CA GLY A 121 5.98 -2.14 13.81
C GLY A 121 5.31 -1.99 12.45
N ASP A 122 4.04 -2.36 12.29
CA ASP A 122 3.35 -2.34 10.99
C ASP A 122 3.36 -0.96 10.35
N LEU A 123 3.08 0.09 11.12
CA LEU A 123 3.16 1.47 10.59
C LEU A 123 4.58 1.80 10.12
N ILE A 124 5.58 1.51 10.94
CA ILE A 124 6.98 1.78 10.60
C ILE A 124 7.43 0.94 9.41
N GLY A 125 7.04 -0.34 9.38
CA GLY A 125 7.30 -1.24 8.25
C GLY A 125 6.66 -0.74 6.96
N ALA A 126 5.41 -0.28 7.02
CA ALA A 126 4.71 0.32 5.89
C ALA A 126 5.43 1.58 5.39
N LEU A 127 5.77 2.51 6.30
CA LEU A 127 6.47 3.74 5.94
C LEU A 127 7.82 3.48 5.27
N HIS A 128 8.62 2.54 5.79
CA HIS A 128 9.88 2.14 5.15
C HIS A 128 9.66 1.53 3.77
N THR A 129 8.72 0.60 3.65
CA THR A 129 8.46 -0.11 2.39
C THR A 129 7.95 0.85 1.31
N LEU A 130 7.01 1.73 1.67
CA LEU A 130 6.48 2.74 0.76
C LEU A 130 7.54 3.78 0.40
N ALA A 131 8.36 4.24 1.36
CA ALA A 131 9.47 5.16 1.07
C ALA A 131 10.43 4.62 0.00
N ASP A 132 10.52 3.33 -0.11
CA ASP A 132 11.37 2.63 -1.07
C ASP A 132 10.62 2.22 -2.36
N GLY A 133 9.38 2.67 -2.56
CA GLY A 133 8.56 2.38 -3.74
C GLY A 133 7.98 0.96 -3.76
N GLY A 134 7.95 0.27 -2.62
CA GLY A 134 7.30 -1.03 -2.46
C GLY A 134 5.83 -0.93 -2.12
N VAL A 135 5.16 -2.08 -1.98
CA VAL A 135 3.81 -2.20 -1.43
C VAL A 135 3.86 -2.89 -0.08
N TYR A 136 2.92 -2.57 0.83
CA TYR A 136 2.91 -3.14 2.17
C TYR A 136 1.56 -3.81 2.49
N TYR A 137 1.54 -5.14 2.37
CA TYR A 137 0.39 -5.97 2.70
C TYR A 137 0.83 -7.06 3.69
N PRO A 138 0.66 -6.87 5.02
CA PRO A 138 0.93 -7.90 6.03
C PRO A 138 0.23 -9.22 5.71
N ALA A 139 0.75 -10.35 6.21
CA ALA A 139 0.21 -11.68 5.95
C ALA A 139 -1.30 -11.78 6.22
N GLU A 140 -1.78 -11.09 7.23
CA GLU A 140 -3.19 -11.03 7.61
C GLU A 140 -4.06 -10.36 6.54
N ILE A 141 -3.58 -9.26 5.97
CA ILE A 141 -4.23 -8.57 4.83
C ILE A 141 -4.25 -9.47 3.60
N ARG A 142 -3.11 -10.09 3.25
CA ARG A 142 -3.03 -11.00 2.10
C ARG A 142 -3.98 -12.20 2.24
N ARG A 143 -4.07 -12.77 3.45
CA ARG A 143 -5.00 -13.87 3.74
C ARG A 143 -6.47 -13.47 3.56
N LEU A 144 -6.86 -12.31 4.05
CA LEU A 144 -8.23 -11.82 3.90
C LEU A 144 -8.55 -11.48 2.44
N ALA A 145 -7.59 -10.93 1.70
CA ALA A 145 -7.73 -10.66 0.27
C ALA A 145 -7.98 -11.93 -0.54
N ALA A 146 -7.19 -12.99 -0.30
CA ALA A 146 -7.31 -14.25 -1.03
C ALA A 146 -8.52 -15.11 -0.63
N ALA A 147 -9.08 -14.91 0.56
CA ALA A 147 -10.18 -15.71 1.10
C ALA A 147 -11.57 -15.38 0.49
N ALA A 148 -11.66 -14.46 -0.45
CA ALA A 148 -12.91 -14.10 -1.12
C ALA A 148 -12.89 -14.65 -2.56
N PRO A 149 -13.76 -15.61 -2.93
CA PRO A 149 -13.99 -15.97 -4.33
C PRO A 149 -14.45 -14.73 -5.08
N GLN A 150 -13.92 -14.54 -6.29
CA GLN A 150 -14.17 -13.34 -7.06
C GLN A 150 -14.90 -13.67 -8.37
N PRO A 151 -16.25 -13.82 -8.34
CA PRO A 151 -16.99 -14.19 -9.52
C PRO A 151 -17.01 -13.13 -10.64
N ASP A 152 -16.68 -11.87 -10.33
CA ASP A 152 -16.90 -10.73 -11.22
C ASP A 152 -15.61 -10.09 -11.77
N LEU A 153 -14.44 -10.73 -11.59
CA LEU A 153 -13.22 -10.23 -12.22
C LEU A 153 -13.20 -10.58 -13.72
N PRO A 154 -12.86 -9.64 -14.60
CA PRO A 154 -12.68 -9.94 -16.01
C PRO A 154 -11.59 -11.02 -16.17
N PRO A 155 -11.68 -11.90 -17.17
CA PRO A 155 -10.63 -12.90 -17.40
C PRO A 155 -9.28 -12.22 -17.61
N LEU A 156 -8.21 -12.84 -17.12
CA LEU A 156 -6.85 -12.37 -17.38
C LEU A 156 -6.59 -12.30 -18.89
N VAL A 157 -5.87 -11.29 -19.31
CA VAL A 157 -5.49 -11.10 -20.72
C VAL A 157 -4.59 -12.23 -21.16
N GLU A 158 -3.67 -12.67 -20.31
CA GLU A 158 -2.73 -13.75 -20.54
C GLU A 158 -2.30 -14.38 -19.20
N GLU A 159 -2.04 -15.70 -19.20
CA GLU A 159 -1.53 -16.40 -18.03
C GLU A 159 -0.08 -16.01 -17.72
N LEU A 160 0.21 -15.87 -16.42
CA LEU A 160 1.59 -15.66 -15.96
C LEU A 160 2.38 -16.96 -16.04
N THR A 161 3.63 -16.87 -16.45
CA THR A 161 4.59 -17.96 -16.28
C THR A 161 4.93 -18.16 -14.81
N GLN A 162 5.47 -19.32 -14.43
CA GLN A 162 5.86 -19.57 -13.04
C GLN A 162 6.83 -18.52 -12.49
N ARG A 163 7.78 -18.04 -13.29
CA ARG A 163 8.72 -16.99 -12.88
C ARG A 163 8.08 -15.62 -12.70
N GLU A 164 7.08 -15.30 -13.48
CA GLU A 164 6.30 -14.08 -13.31
C GLU A 164 5.39 -14.16 -12.08
N LEU A 165 4.84 -15.35 -11.77
CA LEU A 165 4.10 -15.63 -10.53
C LEU A 165 5.01 -15.48 -9.31
N ASP A 166 6.22 -16.08 -9.31
CA ASP A 166 7.19 -15.99 -8.23
C ASP A 166 7.55 -14.51 -7.95
N VAL A 167 7.75 -13.73 -9.02
CA VAL A 167 8.05 -12.30 -8.91
C VAL A 167 6.84 -11.51 -8.40
N ALA A 168 5.64 -11.76 -8.91
CA ALA A 168 4.41 -11.09 -8.47
C ALA A 168 4.13 -11.38 -6.98
N ALA A 169 4.32 -12.63 -6.54
CA ALA A 169 4.22 -13.02 -5.14
C ALA A 169 5.22 -12.27 -4.26
N ALA A 170 6.48 -12.19 -4.67
CA ALA A 170 7.52 -11.46 -3.94
C ALA A 170 7.21 -9.95 -3.87
N VAL A 171 6.66 -9.37 -4.93
CA VAL A 171 6.20 -7.97 -4.94
C VAL A 171 5.05 -7.75 -3.96
N ALA A 172 4.04 -8.61 -3.95
CA ALA A 172 2.91 -8.51 -3.04
C ALA A 172 3.31 -8.67 -1.55
N ARG A 173 4.45 -9.30 -1.28
CA ARG A 173 5.09 -9.36 0.04
C ARG A 173 5.91 -8.11 0.38
N GLY A 174 5.98 -7.13 -0.51
CA GLY A 174 6.72 -5.88 -0.32
C GLY A 174 8.20 -5.95 -0.65
N LEU A 175 8.69 -7.04 -1.24
CA LEU A 175 10.11 -7.20 -1.58
C LEU A 175 10.51 -6.25 -2.72
N LYS A 176 11.67 -5.61 -2.60
CA LYS A 176 12.29 -4.81 -3.65
C LYS A 176 12.96 -5.71 -4.69
N ASN A 177 13.20 -5.17 -5.89
CA ASN A 177 13.82 -5.93 -6.97
C ASN A 177 15.17 -6.55 -6.60
N ASN A 178 15.99 -5.88 -5.79
CA ASN A 178 17.25 -6.46 -5.30
C ASN A 178 17.01 -7.69 -4.41
N ALA A 179 16.06 -7.59 -3.46
CA ALA A 179 15.71 -8.70 -2.59
C ALA A 179 15.06 -9.85 -3.38
N ILE A 180 14.28 -9.54 -4.43
CA ILE A 180 13.72 -10.55 -5.33
C ILE A 180 14.83 -11.24 -6.14
N ALA A 181 15.82 -10.49 -6.62
CA ALA A 181 16.99 -11.03 -7.33
C ALA A 181 17.75 -12.03 -6.45
N ASP A 182 18.03 -11.64 -5.20
CA ASP A 182 18.69 -12.51 -4.21
C ASP A 182 17.85 -13.75 -3.88
N LEU A 183 16.54 -13.58 -3.66
CA LEU A 183 15.61 -14.66 -3.34
C LEU A 183 15.51 -15.70 -4.45
N LEU A 184 15.42 -15.26 -5.71
CA LEU A 184 15.21 -16.14 -6.87
C LEU A 184 16.52 -16.59 -7.55
N GLY A 185 17.67 -16.08 -7.10
CA GLY A 185 18.98 -16.40 -7.69
C GLY A 185 19.14 -15.91 -9.12
N ILE A 186 18.57 -14.76 -9.47
CA ILE A 186 18.61 -14.15 -10.81
C ILE A 186 19.14 -12.72 -10.76
N SER A 187 19.50 -12.17 -11.93
CA SER A 187 19.99 -10.79 -11.99
C SER A 187 18.87 -9.76 -11.72
N LEU A 188 19.25 -8.57 -11.21
CA LEU A 188 18.33 -7.44 -11.04
C LEU A 188 17.62 -7.08 -12.36
N GLU A 189 18.32 -7.17 -13.49
CA GLU A 189 17.76 -6.85 -14.79
C GLU A 189 16.72 -7.89 -15.22
N THR A 190 16.95 -9.17 -14.90
CA THR A 190 15.97 -10.25 -15.12
C THR A 190 14.73 -10.04 -14.28
N VAL A 191 14.87 -9.60 -13.01
CA VAL A 191 13.71 -9.25 -12.17
C VAL A 191 12.88 -8.13 -12.79
N LYS A 192 13.53 -7.05 -13.24
CA LYS A 192 12.82 -5.94 -13.91
C LYS A 192 12.05 -6.40 -15.13
N THR A 193 12.64 -7.29 -15.92
CA THR A 193 11.98 -7.87 -17.10
C THR A 193 10.75 -8.68 -16.69
N HIS A 194 10.85 -9.55 -15.68
CA HIS A 194 9.69 -10.32 -15.20
C HIS A 194 8.60 -9.43 -14.58
N VAL A 195 8.98 -8.37 -13.85
CA VAL A 195 8.02 -7.37 -13.34
C VAL A 195 7.28 -6.70 -14.50
N GLY A 196 8.00 -6.24 -15.53
CA GLY A 196 7.40 -5.64 -16.72
C GLY A 196 6.42 -6.59 -17.42
N ASN A 197 6.86 -7.81 -17.71
CA ASN A 197 6.02 -8.82 -18.37
C ASN A 197 4.77 -9.16 -17.53
N ALA A 198 4.92 -9.31 -16.22
CA ALA A 198 3.79 -9.57 -15.33
C ALA A 198 2.80 -8.40 -15.32
N MET A 199 3.29 -7.17 -15.30
CA MET A 199 2.45 -5.97 -15.39
C MET A 199 1.68 -5.94 -16.71
N ASP A 200 2.33 -6.19 -17.84
CA ASP A 200 1.68 -6.19 -19.15
C ASP A 200 0.58 -7.25 -19.24
N LYS A 201 0.86 -8.49 -18.81
CA LYS A 201 -0.10 -9.60 -18.80
C LYS A 201 -1.30 -9.39 -17.88
N LEU A 202 -1.09 -8.73 -16.76
CA LEU A 202 -2.15 -8.37 -15.79
C LEU A 202 -2.87 -7.07 -16.14
N GLY A 203 -2.45 -6.36 -17.20
CA GLY A 203 -2.96 -5.04 -17.54
C GLY A 203 -2.70 -3.99 -16.46
N ALA A 204 -1.65 -4.18 -15.66
CA ALA A 204 -1.31 -3.31 -14.55
C ALA A 204 -0.46 -2.13 -15.02
N ARG A 205 -0.80 -0.92 -14.57
CA ARG A 205 -0.07 0.32 -14.91
C ARG A 205 1.14 0.57 -14.01
N ASP A 206 1.12 -0.03 -12.84
CA ASP A 206 2.17 0.11 -11.84
C ASP A 206 2.31 -1.16 -10.99
N ARG A 207 3.35 -1.16 -10.15
CA ARG A 207 3.68 -2.27 -9.26
C ARG A 207 2.57 -2.59 -8.25
N THR A 208 1.86 -1.58 -7.78
CA THR A 208 0.74 -1.72 -6.85
C THR A 208 -0.42 -2.45 -7.51
N GLN A 209 -0.83 -2.01 -8.72
CA GLN A 209 -1.86 -2.70 -9.48
C GLN A 209 -1.50 -4.15 -9.77
N MET A 210 -0.25 -4.43 -10.14
CA MET A 210 0.22 -5.80 -10.35
C MET A 210 0.04 -6.65 -9.08
N ALA A 211 0.50 -6.16 -7.92
CA ALA A 211 0.39 -6.88 -6.65
C ALA A 211 -1.07 -7.10 -6.24
N VAL A 212 -1.89 -6.06 -6.34
CA VAL A 212 -3.33 -6.13 -6.04
C VAL A 212 -4.02 -7.12 -6.96
N THR A 213 -3.80 -7.03 -8.27
CA THR A 213 -4.42 -7.93 -9.25
C THR A 213 -4.02 -9.39 -8.96
N ALA A 214 -2.74 -9.66 -8.73
CA ALA A 214 -2.27 -11.00 -8.40
C ALA A 214 -2.92 -11.57 -7.12
N LEU A 215 -3.09 -10.75 -6.08
CA LEU A 215 -3.80 -11.13 -4.86
C LEU A 215 -5.29 -11.39 -5.11
N LEU A 216 -5.96 -10.48 -5.82
CA LEU A 216 -7.39 -10.54 -6.05
C LEU A 216 -7.79 -11.69 -6.98
N TYR A 217 -6.96 -12.07 -7.93
CA TYR A 217 -7.19 -13.25 -8.79
C TYR A 217 -6.76 -14.57 -8.14
N GLY A 218 -6.22 -14.54 -6.91
CA GLY A 218 -5.75 -15.74 -6.23
C GLY A 218 -4.58 -16.42 -6.95
N LEU A 219 -3.79 -15.65 -7.72
CA LEU A 219 -2.65 -16.18 -8.47
C LEU A 219 -1.43 -16.49 -7.60
N ILE A 220 -1.42 -15.95 -6.39
CA ILE A 220 -0.30 -16.09 -5.44
C ILE A 220 -0.83 -16.63 -4.11
N ASP A 221 -0.03 -17.51 -3.47
CA ASP A 221 -0.34 -17.98 -2.13
C ASP A 221 -0.12 -16.83 -1.13
N PRO A 222 -1.17 -16.39 -0.41
CA PRO A 222 -1.04 -15.30 0.57
C PRO A 222 -0.19 -15.68 1.78
N LEU A 223 0.07 -16.98 2.00
CA LEU A 223 0.77 -17.53 3.17
C LEU A 223 2.20 -17.96 2.87
N GLU A 224 2.61 -18.02 1.62
CA GLU A 224 4.02 -18.29 1.29
C GLU A 224 4.93 -17.27 1.98
N PRO A 225 5.97 -17.76 2.69
CA PRO A 225 6.88 -16.92 3.47
C PRO A 225 7.76 -15.98 2.63
#